data_eab5817893634d893905ed256d49846d
#
_entry.id   eab5817893634d893905ed256d49846d
#
_cell.length_a   1.000
_cell.length_b   1.000
_cell.length_c   1.000
_cell.angle_alpha   90.00
_cell.angle_beta   90.00
_cell.angle_gamma   90.00
#
_symmetry.space_group_name_H-M   'P 1'
#
loop_
_entity.id
_entity.type
_entity.pdbx_description
1 polymer ?
#
loop_
_entity_poly.entity_id
_entity_poly.type
_entity_poly.pdbx_seq_one_letter_code
_entity_poly.pdbx_strand_id
1 'polypeptide(L)'
;MITIQELLYNRGLDRLARIKLVRHKERGLDLYNMYRSDINAFLDYQSTQSKDIFNGVDYIVSFVGESGITARFVGVYQISGKEIVNTHFKYKMEEISGYEDLKEKVIIRWSNAISWHQWIKNEMEVLEITPGLRYKRFTDYLELILSYQELKEIVVNQYQDWKAILSLVKGVYLISDARTGLLYVGSAYGEDGIWGRWSDYVFTGGHGGNKALKSLTEHFPEYANNFRFSILMLLPKTITPEEAIKKELLFKEKLGTNSFGLNSN
;
A
#
# COMPACT_ATOMS: atom_id res chain seq x y z
N MET A 1 24.88 13.09 8.27
CA MET A 1 23.41 13.02 8.39
C MET A 1 22.85 13.65 7.12
N ILE A 2 21.97 12.96 6.41
CA ILE A 2 21.30 13.53 5.22
C ILE A 2 19.97 14.12 5.70
N THR A 3 19.66 15.33 5.26
CA THR A 3 18.39 15.99 5.60
C THR A 3 17.44 16.01 4.40
N ILE A 4 16.14 16.10 4.66
CA ILE A 4 15.15 16.24 3.59
C ILE A 4 15.36 17.54 2.81
N GLN A 5 15.83 18.59 3.48
CA GLN A 5 16.14 19.88 2.88
C GLN A 5 17.22 19.73 1.80
N GLU A 6 18.30 18.99 2.08
CA GLU A 6 19.34 18.71 1.09
C GLU A 6 18.80 17.96 -0.12
N LEU A 7 17.96 16.94 0.09
CA LEU A 7 17.36 16.19 -1.01
C LEU A 7 16.49 17.08 -1.89
N LEU A 8 15.67 17.95 -1.30
CA LEU A 8 14.75 18.81 -2.03
C LEU A 8 15.48 19.95 -2.75
N TYR A 9 16.43 20.60 -2.09
CA TYR A 9 17.20 21.70 -2.69
C TYR A 9 18.10 21.22 -3.82
N ASN A 10 18.68 20.03 -3.73
CA ASN A 10 19.46 19.44 -4.81
C ASN A 10 18.63 19.09 -6.05
N ARG A 11 17.29 19.02 -5.91
CA ARG A 11 16.33 18.85 -6.99
C ARG A 11 15.70 20.17 -7.48
N GLY A 12 16.23 21.30 -7.02
CA GLY A 12 15.81 22.61 -7.52
C GLY A 12 14.69 23.28 -6.74
N LEU A 13 14.35 22.80 -5.52
CA LEU A 13 13.43 23.57 -4.67
C LEU A 13 14.06 24.92 -4.32
N ASP A 14 13.30 26.01 -4.52
CA ASP A 14 13.80 27.35 -4.28
C ASP A 14 14.12 27.58 -2.79
N ARG A 15 15.38 27.88 -2.50
CA ARG A 15 15.87 28.16 -1.13
C ARG A 15 15.31 29.45 -0.54
N LEU A 16 14.86 30.39 -1.38
CA LEU A 16 14.33 31.68 -0.96
C LEU A 16 12.81 31.63 -0.73
N ALA A 17 12.16 30.58 -1.20
CA ALA A 17 10.72 30.41 -1.02
C ALA A 17 10.33 30.16 0.45
N ARG A 18 9.14 30.58 0.80
CA ARG A 18 8.53 30.33 2.13
C ARG A 18 7.88 28.96 2.13
N ILE A 19 8.55 27.99 2.75
CA ILE A 19 8.19 26.57 2.68
C ILE A 19 7.84 26.04 4.05
N LYS A 20 6.71 25.34 4.15
CA LYS A 20 6.35 24.55 5.34
C LYS A 20 6.45 23.05 5.04
N LEU A 21 7.01 22.32 5.98
CA LEU A 21 6.91 20.87 6.07
C LEU A 21 5.62 20.53 6.83
N VAL A 22 4.84 19.59 6.32
CA VAL A 22 3.50 19.26 6.83
C VAL A 22 3.40 17.76 7.05
N ARG A 23 3.08 17.34 8.28
CA ARG A 23 2.90 15.94 8.65
C ARG A 23 1.44 15.65 8.92
N HIS A 24 0.78 15.00 7.99
CA HIS A 24 -0.59 14.56 8.13
C HIS A 24 -0.65 13.30 9.02
N LYS A 25 -1.17 13.48 10.23
CA LYS A 25 -1.40 12.40 11.20
C LYS A 25 -2.56 12.77 12.09
N GLU A 26 -3.63 12.01 12.02
CA GLU A 26 -4.84 12.24 12.81
C GLU A 26 -5.28 10.91 13.46
N ARG A 27 -5.77 11.02 14.71
CA ARG A 27 -6.23 9.84 15.43
C ARG A 27 -7.54 9.32 14.84
N GLY A 28 -7.58 8.05 14.49
CA GLY A 28 -8.78 7.41 13.95
C GLY A 28 -8.94 7.55 12.43
N LEU A 29 -8.00 8.23 11.74
CA LEU A 29 -7.99 8.37 10.30
C LEU A 29 -6.72 7.77 9.70
N ASP A 30 -6.86 6.79 8.82
CA ASP A 30 -5.73 6.22 8.08
C ASP A 30 -5.42 7.08 6.84
N LEU A 31 -4.64 8.14 7.08
CA LEU A 31 -4.27 9.10 6.03
C LEU A 31 -3.33 8.51 4.97
N TYR A 32 -2.58 7.46 5.32
CA TYR A 32 -1.75 6.77 4.33
C TYR A 32 -2.60 5.93 3.37
N ASN A 33 -3.60 5.23 3.90
CA ASN A 33 -4.54 4.52 3.04
C ASN A 33 -5.38 5.49 2.19
N MET A 34 -5.82 6.62 2.76
CA MET A 34 -6.51 7.67 2.01
C MET A 34 -5.65 8.19 0.87
N TYR A 35 -4.37 8.52 1.11
CA TYR A 35 -3.42 8.96 0.09
C TYR A 35 -3.29 7.96 -1.07
N ARG A 36 -3.28 6.66 -0.77
CA ARG A 36 -3.11 5.60 -1.77
C ARG A 36 -4.39 5.20 -2.50
N SER A 37 -5.52 5.19 -1.81
CA SER A 37 -6.79 4.69 -2.35
C SER A 37 -7.69 5.78 -2.95
N ASP A 38 -7.58 7.01 -2.43
CA ASP A 38 -8.35 8.16 -2.89
C ASP A 38 -7.51 9.44 -2.76
N ILE A 39 -6.68 9.68 -3.76
CA ILE A 39 -5.80 10.86 -3.80
C ILE A 39 -6.59 12.18 -3.75
N ASN A 40 -7.79 12.22 -4.32
CA ASN A 40 -8.60 13.43 -4.32
C ASN A 40 -9.10 13.76 -2.92
N ALA A 41 -9.54 12.76 -2.16
CA ALA A 41 -9.93 12.93 -0.76
C ALA A 41 -8.74 13.40 0.10
N PHE A 42 -7.54 12.85 -0.14
CA PHE A 42 -6.33 13.30 0.54
C PHE A 42 -5.96 14.75 0.22
N LEU A 43 -6.03 15.16 -1.05
CA LEU A 43 -5.74 16.52 -1.47
C LEU A 43 -6.78 17.52 -0.93
N ASP A 44 -8.05 17.14 -0.88
CA ASP A 44 -9.10 17.95 -0.26
C ASP A 44 -8.86 18.12 1.26
N TYR A 45 -8.54 17.03 1.95
CA TYR A 45 -8.14 17.07 3.37
C TYR A 45 -6.93 17.98 3.60
N GLN A 46 -5.87 17.85 2.79
CA GLN A 46 -4.65 18.64 2.90
C GLN A 46 -4.91 20.13 2.67
N SER A 47 -5.72 20.45 1.67
CA SER A 47 -5.98 21.84 1.25
C SER A 47 -6.97 22.57 2.13
N THR A 48 -7.81 21.87 2.90
CA THR A 48 -8.87 22.46 3.72
C THR A 48 -8.43 22.60 5.19
N GLN A 49 -8.39 23.83 5.70
CA GLN A 49 -7.87 24.12 7.03
C GLN A 49 -8.80 25.03 7.84
N SER A 50 -8.96 24.74 9.14
CA SER A 50 -9.78 25.57 10.03
C SER A 50 -9.14 26.91 10.41
N LYS A 51 -7.84 27.07 10.19
CA LYS A 51 -7.07 28.28 10.44
C LYS A 51 -6.25 28.66 9.21
N ASP A 52 -5.91 29.92 9.07
CA ASP A 52 -5.11 30.46 7.96
C ASP A 52 -3.61 30.14 8.10
N ILE A 53 -3.29 28.85 8.21
CA ILE A 53 -1.95 28.36 8.54
C ILE A 53 -0.95 28.46 7.40
N PHE A 54 -1.42 28.49 6.16
CA PHE A 54 -0.55 28.61 4.98
C PHE A 54 -0.56 30.01 4.38
N ASN A 55 -0.97 31.02 5.16
CA ASN A 55 -0.90 32.40 4.70
C ASN A 55 0.54 32.82 4.39
N GLY A 56 0.76 33.28 3.18
CA GLY A 56 2.08 33.69 2.72
C GLY A 56 3.08 32.56 2.60
N VAL A 57 2.65 31.30 2.48
CA VAL A 57 3.47 30.13 2.19
C VAL A 57 3.44 29.89 0.69
N ASP A 58 4.62 29.71 0.08
CA ASP A 58 4.74 29.46 -1.36
C ASP A 58 4.64 27.98 -1.68
N TYR A 59 5.21 27.11 -0.83
CA TYR A 59 5.16 25.66 -1.00
C TYR A 59 4.90 24.94 0.32
N ILE A 60 4.23 23.81 0.24
CA ILE A 60 4.25 22.82 1.31
C ILE A 60 4.97 21.56 0.83
N VAL A 61 5.75 20.96 1.73
CA VAL A 61 6.32 19.62 1.58
C VAL A 61 5.51 18.68 2.45
N SER A 62 4.78 17.79 1.82
CA SER A 62 3.78 16.96 2.46
C SER A 62 4.32 15.59 2.82
N PHE A 63 3.94 15.15 4.02
CA PHE A 63 4.27 13.83 4.57
C PHE A 63 3.03 13.21 5.21
N VAL A 64 2.94 11.90 5.17
CA VAL A 64 2.01 11.11 5.99
C VAL A 64 2.76 10.57 7.21
N GLY A 65 2.21 10.80 8.40
CA GLY A 65 2.78 10.32 9.65
C GLY A 65 2.61 8.81 9.81
N GLU A 66 3.70 8.13 10.12
CA GLU A 66 3.73 6.70 10.44
C GLU A 66 3.82 6.45 11.96
N SER A 67 4.29 5.29 12.37
CA SER A 67 4.48 4.95 13.77
C SER A 67 5.46 5.91 14.46
N GLY A 68 5.19 6.24 15.73
CA GLY A 68 6.07 7.14 16.50
C GLY A 68 6.20 8.53 15.89
N ILE A 69 7.44 8.95 15.67
CA ILE A 69 7.83 10.27 15.13
C ILE A 69 8.31 10.19 13.67
N THR A 70 8.01 9.11 12.96
CA THR A 70 8.38 8.99 11.55
C THR A 70 7.30 9.58 10.64
N ALA A 71 7.72 10.03 9.45
CA ALA A 71 6.83 10.55 8.44
C ALA A 71 7.37 10.21 7.03
N ARG A 72 6.47 9.79 6.15
CA ARG A 72 6.77 9.38 4.78
C ARG A 72 6.44 10.50 3.80
N PHE A 73 7.36 10.80 2.91
CA PHE A 73 7.21 11.84 1.90
C PHE A 73 6.14 11.46 0.86
N VAL A 74 5.25 12.41 0.56
CA VAL A 74 4.18 12.24 -0.44
C VAL A 74 4.24 13.24 -1.58
N GLY A 75 4.84 14.41 -1.41
CA GLY A 75 4.99 15.36 -2.51
C GLY A 75 5.34 16.77 -2.07
N VAL A 76 5.58 17.62 -3.06
CA VAL A 76 5.76 19.07 -2.90
C VAL A 76 4.64 19.77 -3.67
N TYR A 77 3.95 20.69 -3.01
CA TYR A 77 2.79 21.39 -3.57
C TYR A 77 3.00 22.89 -3.52
N GLN A 78 2.77 23.56 -4.65
CA GLN A 78 2.76 25.02 -4.76
C GLN A 78 1.40 25.54 -4.31
N ILE A 79 1.39 26.61 -3.54
CA ILE A 79 0.17 27.33 -3.15
C ILE A 79 0.01 28.56 -4.04
N SER A 80 -1.05 28.59 -4.84
CA SER A 80 -1.33 29.69 -5.78
C SER A 80 -2.44 30.62 -5.30
N GLY A 81 -3.17 30.27 -4.25
CA GLY A 81 -4.25 31.09 -3.71
C GLY A 81 -5.04 30.39 -2.62
N LYS A 82 -6.03 31.07 -2.08
CA LYS A 82 -6.97 30.55 -1.09
C LYS A 82 -8.34 31.19 -1.23
N GLU A 83 -9.36 30.49 -0.80
CA GLU A 83 -10.73 30.97 -0.63
C GLU A 83 -11.27 30.56 0.74
N ILE A 84 -12.35 31.19 1.18
CA ILE A 84 -13.03 30.82 2.43
C ILE A 84 -14.31 30.09 2.06
N VAL A 85 -14.43 28.84 2.47
CA VAL A 85 -15.60 27.99 2.24
C VAL A 85 -16.10 27.49 3.60
N ASN A 86 -17.32 27.83 3.95
CA ASN A 86 -17.96 27.40 5.22
C ASN A 86 -17.07 27.58 6.46
N THR A 87 -16.47 28.78 6.62
CA THR A 87 -15.56 29.12 7.74
C THR A 87 -14.18 28.44 7.72
N HIS A 88 -13.87 27.64 6.72
CA HIS A 88 -12.57 27.03 6.51
C HIS A 88 -11.82 27.73 5.38
N PHE A 89 -10.49 27.72 5.48
CA PHE A 89 -9.59 28.15 4.41
C PHE A 89 -9.33 26.99 3.47
N LYS A 90 -9.71 27.13 2.22
CA LYS A 90 -9.39 26.17 1.15
C LYS A 90 -8.29 26.74 0.28
N TYR A 91 -7.12 26.08 0.31
CA TYR A 91 -5.95 26.52 -0.46
C TYR A 91 -5.93 25.86 -1.83
N LYS A 92 -5.61 26.65 -2.85
CA LYS A 92 -5.37 26.16 -4.20
C LYS A 92 -3.94 25.61 -4.25
N MET A 93 -3.81 24.29 -4.31
CA MET A 93 -2.55 23.57 -4.27
C MET A 93 -2.36 22.77 -5.55
N GLU A 94 -1.18 22.89 -6.15
CA GLU A 94 -0.78 22.11 -7.31
C GLU A 94 0.53 21.39 -7.02
N GLU A 95 0.57 20.09 -7.30
CA GLU A 95 1.79 19.33 -7.14
C GLU A 95 2.82 19.75 -8.17
N ILE A 96 4.06 20.00 -7.72
CA ILE A 96 5.17 20.33 -8.63
C ILE A 96 5.98 19.07 -8.96
N SER A 97 6.43 18.97 -10.20
CA SER A 97 7.23 17.86 -10.72
C SER A 97 8.68 17.89 -10.23
N GLY A 98 9.38 16.76 -10.42
CA GLY A 98 10.80 16.61 -10.07
C GLY A 98 11.07 15.91 -8.75
N TYR A 99 10.03 15.45 -8.04
CA TYR A 99 10.15 14.77 -6.75
C TYR A 99 9.49 13.38 -6.73
N GLU A 100 9.06 12.87 -7.88
CA GLU A 100 8.30 11.62 -8.03
C GLU A 100 9.11 10.42 -7.54
N ASP A 101 10.41 10.44 -7.76
CA ASP A 101 11.33 9.39 -7.30
C ASP A 101 11.52 9.33 -5.78
N LEU A 102 11.13 10.36 -5.05
CA LEU A 102 11.16 10.42 -3.59
C LEU A 102 9.83 9.98 -2.94
N LYS A 103 8.73 10.03 -3.70
CA LYS A 103 7.40 9.71 -3.19
C LYS A 103 7.36 8.29 -2.63
N GLU A 104 6.76 8.17 -1.45
CA GLU A 104 6.63 6.92 -0.70
C GLU A 104 7.96 6.24 -0.34
N LYS A 105 9.11 6.77 -0.79
CA LYS A 105 10.43 6.19 -0.55
C LYS A 105 11.17 6.83 0.61
N VAL A 106 11.03 8.14 0.79
CA VAL A 106 11.77 8.86 1.83
C VAL A 106 10.99 8.88 3.12
N ILE A 107 11.62 8.36 4.18
CA ILE A 107 11.12 8.42 5.55
C ILE A 107 12.02 9.35 6.34
N ILE A 108 11.41 10.30 7.05
CA ILE A 108 12.10 11.26 7.89
C ILE A 108 11.77 11.09 9.36
N ARG A 109 12.66 11.57 10.23
CA ARG A 109 12.39 11.80 11.65
C ARG A 109 11.73 13.17 11.81
N TRP A 110 10.49 13.19 12.28
CA TRP A 110 9.79 14.43 12.59
C TRP A 110 10.30 15.00 13.91
N SER A 111 10.98 16.15 13.88
CA SER A 111 11.73 16.69 15.03
C SER A 111 10.86 17.18 16.19
N ASN A 112 9.59 17.51 15.93
CA ASN A 112 8.65 17.95 16.97
C ASN A 112 7.32 17.22 16.83
N ALA A 113 7.08 16.24 17.69
CA ALA A 113 5.89 15.37 17.64
C ALA A 113 4.56 16.11 17.85
N ILE A 114 4.57 17.25 18.54
CA ILE A 114 3.37 18.04 18.87
C ILE A 114 2.94 18.89 17.67
N SER A 115 3.89 19.42 16.91
CA SER A 115 3.61 20.29 15.77
C SER A 115 3.46 19.47 14.49
N TRP A 116 2.29 19.50 13.88
CA TRP A 116 2.02 18.81 12.62
C TRP A 116 2.54 19.57 11.37
N HIS A 117 2.93 20.84 11.52
CA HIS A 117 3.60 21.62 10.48
C HIS A 117 4.78 22.41 11.06
N GLN A 118 5.83 22.60 10.28
CA GLN A 118 7.03 23.34 10.67
C GLN A 118 7.60 24.08 9.46
N TRP A 119 8.39 25.15 9.71
CA TRP A 119 9.14 25.80 8.65
C TRP A 119 10.30 24.89 8.19
N ILE A 120 10.63 24.96 6.88
CA ILE A 120 11.70 24.15 6.28
C ILE A 120 13.09 24.38 6.91
N LYS A 121 13.31 25.51 7.59
CA LYS A 121 14.54 25.78 8.34
C LYS A 121 14.81 24.80 9.49
N ASN A 122 13.78 24.13 9.98
CA ASN A 122 13.93 23.08 10.99
C ASN A 122 14.36 21.80 10.28
N GLU A 123 15.65 21.48 10.36
CA GLU A 123 16.21 20.29 9.69
C GLU A 123 15.54 19.00 10.15
N MET A 124 15.23 18.15 9.18
CA MET A 124 14.62 16.84 9.38
C MET A 124 15.55 15.76 8.81
N GLU A 125 15.98 14.87 9.68
CA GLU A 125 16.84 13.74 9.32
C GLU A 125 16.09 12.75 8.42
N VAL A 126 16.73 12.37 7.32
CA VAL A 126 16.29 11.24 6.50
C VAL A 126 16.77 9.96 7.19
N LEU A 127 15.82 9.15 7.65
CA LEU A 127 16.09 7.88 8.31
C LEU A 127 16.32 6.77 7.32
N GLU A 128 15.54 6.79 6.23
CA GLU A 128 15.52 5.71 5.27
C GLU A 128 15.11 6.24 3.89
N ILE A 129 15.74 5.72 2.84
CA ILE A 129 15.28 5.85 1.46
C ILE A 129 15.01 4.44 0.96
N THR A 130 13.74 4.04 0.99
CA THR A 130 13.31 2.71 0.56
C THR A 130 13.23 2.62 -0.96
N PRO A 131 13.25 1.43 -1.55
CA PRO A 131 13.03 1.24 -2.99
C PRO A 131 11.63 1.67 -3.48
N GLY A 132 10.79 2.16 -2.58
CA GLY A 132 9.40 2.55 -2.83
C GLY A 132 8.45 1.45 -2.37
N LEU A 133 7.65 1.77 -1.35
CA LEU A 133 6.59 0.88 -0.93
C LEU A 133 5.35 1.18 -1.78
N ARG A 134 5.28 0.60 -2.97
CA ARG A 134 4.01 0.52 -3.71
C ARG A 134 3.08 -0.55 -3.15
N TYR A 135 3.56 -1.34 -2.19
CA TYR A 135 2.83 -2.46 -1.62
C TYR A 135 2.44 -2.21 -0.17
N LYS A 136 1.36 -2.84 0.22
CA LYS A 136 0.81 -2.82 1.57
C LYS A 136 1.84 -3.37 2.56
N ARG A 137 2.07 -2.69 3.70
CA ARG A 137 2.85 -3.29 4.79
C ARG A 137 2.13 -4.55 5.28
N PHE A 138 2.89 -5.60 5.53
CA PHE A 138 2.36 -6.77 6.20
C PHE A 138 1.99 -6.40 7.65
N THR A 139 0.74 -6.67 8.02
CA THR A 139 0.21 -6.43 9.37
C THR A 139 -0.04 -7.73 10.11
N ASP A 140 -0.85 -8.59 9.51
CA ASP A 140 -1.23 -9.89 10.04
C ASP A 140 -1.61 -10.83 8.89
N TYR A 141 -1.39 -12.13 9.05
CA TYR A 141 -1.69 -13.13 8.03
C TYR A 141 -3.18 -13.22 7.70
N LEU A 142 -4.04 -13.15 8.72
CA LEU A 142 -5.49 -13.34 8.56
C LEU A 142 -6.21 -12.06 8.15
N GLU A 143 -5.59 -10.91 8.37
CA GLU A 143 -6.09 -9.61 7.89
C GLU A 143 -5.58 -9.27 6.49
N LEU A 144 -4.65 -10.08 5.96
CA LEU A 144 -4.02 -9.82 4.68
C LEU A 144 -4.99 -10.01 3.53
N ILE A 145 -5.15 -8.96 2.72
CA ILE A 145 -5.81 -9.00 1.42
C ILE A 145 -4.91 -8.29 0.42
N LEU A 146 -4.40 -9.01 -0.58
CA LEU A 146 -3.61 -8.45 -1.68
C LEU A 146 -4.42 -8.51 -2.98
N SER A 147 -4.43 -7.42 -3.74
CA SER A 147 -4.82 -7.47 -5.14
C SER A 147 -3.77 -8.25 -5.95
N TYR A 148 -4.16 -8.75 -7.11
CA TYR A 148 -3.22 -9.42 -8.02
C TYR A 148 -2.04 -8.51 -8.40
N GLN A 149 -2.28 -7.22 -8.60
CA GLN A 149 -1.23 -6.25 -8.93
C GLN A 149 -0.24 -6.06 -7.78
N GLU A 150 -0.72 -5.93 -6.53
CA GLU A 150 0.16 -5.87 -5.35
C GLU A 150 0.98 -7.15 -5.22
N LEU A 151 0.34 -8.31 -5.36
CA LEU A 151 1.03 -9.60 -5.30
C LEU A 151 2.08 -9.73 -6.42
N LYS A 152 1.74 -9.34 -7.65
CA LYS A 152 2.65 -9.35 -8.79
C LYS A 152 3.86 -8.46 -8.55
N GLU A 153 3.66 -7.25 -8.04
CA GLU A 153 4.75 -6.34 -7.69
C GLU A 153 5.68 -6.95 -6.63
N ILE A 154 5.11 -7.52 -5.56
CA ILE A 154 5.86 -8.16 -4.49
C ILE A 154 6.71 -9.33 -5.02
N VAL A 155 6.12 -10.18 -5.85
CA VAL A 155 6.77 -11.40 -6.35
C VAL A 155 7.81 -11.09 -7.42
N VAL A 156 7.48 -10.25 -8.41
CA VAL A 156 8.40 -9.91 -9.51
C VAL A 156 9.63 -9.17 -9.00
N ASN A 157 9.45 -8.25 -8.05
CA ASN A 157 10.55 -7.49 -7.46
C ASN A 157 11.26 -8.24 -6.32
N GLN A 158 10.83 -9.47 -6.00
CA GLN A 158 11.44 -10.33 -4.96
C GLN A 158 11.61 -9.60 -3.62
N TYR A 159 10.57 -8.91 -3.14
CA TYR A 159 10.66 -8.20 -1.87
C TYR A 159 10.95 -9.14 -0.71
N GLN A 160 12.16 -9.00 -0.13
CA GLN A 160 12.73 -9.99 0.79
C GLN A 160 11.95 -10.15 2.09
N ASP A 161 11.39 -9.06 2.61
CA ASP A 161 10.50 -9.06 3.78
C ASP A 161 9.23 -9.88 3.53
N TRP A 162 8.54 -9.65 2.41
CA TRP A 162 7.36 -10.41 2.02
C TRP A 162 7.67 -11.87 1.72
N LYS A 163 8.77 -12.14 1.00
CA LYS A 163 9.22 -13.50 0.73
C LYS A 163 9.50 -14.25 2.03
N ALA A 164 10.24 -13.64 2.95
CA ALA A 164 10.53 -14.24 4.25
C ALA A 164 9.24 -14.55 5.03
N ILE A 165 8.32 -13.58 5.13
CA ILE A 165 7.07 -13.72 5.87
C ILE A 165 6.17 -14.81 5.26
N LEU A 166 5.90 -14.78 3.97
CA LEU A 166 4.98 -15.71 3.31
C LEU A 166 5.57 -17.12 3.13
N SER A 167 6.89 -17.27 3.11
CA SER A 167 7.55 -18.59 3.09
C SER A 167 7.55 -19.27 4.46
N LEU A 168 7.37 -18.51 5.55
CA LEU A 168 7.33 -19.07 6.91
C LEU A 168 6.06 -19.85 7.22
N VAL A 169 5.00 -19.65 6.44
CA VAL A 169 3.68 -20.19 6.76
C VAL A 169 3.13 -21.04 5.62
N LYS A 170 2.50 -22.15 6.00
CA LYS A 170 1.59 -22.91 5.17
C LYS A 170 0.16 -22.48 5.46
N GLY A 171 -0.78 -22.68 4.53
CA GLY A 171 -2.13 -22.21 4.79
C GLY A 171 -3.16 -22.63 3.76
N VAL A 172 -4.43 -22.48 4.13
CA VAL A 172 -5.55 -22.44 3.20
C VAL A 172 -5.83 -20.99 2.87
N TYR A 173 -5.96 -20.69 1.58
CA TYR A 173 -6.16 -19.33 1.09
C TYR A 173 -7.39 -19.24 0.19
N LEU A 174 -7.85 -18.03 0.01
CA LEU A 174 -8.96 -17.63 -0.84
C LEU A 174 -8.47 -16.73 -1.95
N ILE A 175 -8.91 -16.99 -3.17
CA ILE A 175 -8.89 -16.02 -4.27
C ILE A 175 -10.34 -15.62 -4.52
N SER A 176 -10.64 -14.34 -4.39
CA SER A 176 -11.95 -13.78 -4.73
C SER A 176 -11.86 -12.97 -6.02
N ASP A 177 -12.80 -13.19 -6.92
CA ASP A 177 -12.97 -12.39 -8.12
C ASP A 177 -13.87 -11.18 -7.79
N ALA A 178 -13.27 -9.99 -7.72
CA ALA A 178 -13.99 -8.75 -7.38
C ALA A 178 -15.02 -8.34 -8.45
N ARG A 179 -14.94 -8.88 -9.67
CA ARG A 179 -15.88 -8.59 -10.76
C ARG A 179 -17.15 -9.42 -10.67
N THR A 180 -17.01 -10.72 -10.35
CA THR A 180 -18.14 -11.67 -10.37
C THR A 180 -18.60 -12.10 -8.99
N GLY A 181 -17.77 -11.90 -7.96
CA GLY A 181 -17.98 -12.42 -6.60
C GLY A 181 -17.65 -13.92 -6.47
N LEU A 182 -17.18 -14.58 -7.53
CA LEU A 182 -16.83 -16.00 -7.49
C LEU A 182 -15.57 -16.22 -6.62
N LEU A 183 -15.54 -17.35 -5.95
CA LEU A 183 -14.51 -17.71 -4.99
C LEU A 183 -13.75 -18.97 -5.42
N TYR A 184 -12.44 -18.97 -5.18
CA TYR A 184 -11.57 -20.14 -5.31
C TYR A 184 -10.84 -20.37 -4.00
N VAL A 185 -10.89 -21.58 -3.46
CA VAL A 185 -10.14 -22.02 -2.29
C VAL A 185 -8.99 -22.92 -2.73
N GLY A 186 -7.79 -22.65 -2.20
CA GLY A 186 -6.62 -23.50 -2.41
C GLY A 186 -5.81 -23.65 -1.14
N SER A 187 -4.83 -24.54 -1.17
CA SER A 187 -3.88 -24.73 -0.08
C SER A 187 -2.43 -24.61 -0.56
N ALA A 188 -1.58 -24.14 0.34
CA ALA A 188 -0.14 -24.04 0.18
C ALA A 188 0.54 -24.86 1.26
N TYR A 189 1.08 -26.00 0.91
CA TYR A 189 1.74 -26.94 1.83
C TYR A 189 3.16 -27.34 1.39
N GLY A 190 3.65 -26.77 0.26
CA GLY A 190 5.03 -26.95 -0.19
C GLY A 190 6.06 -26.30 0.76
N GLU A 191 7.34 -26.47 0.46
CA GLU A 191 8.44 -25.95 1.28
C GLU A 191 8.42 -24.43 1.40
N ASP A 192 8.13 -23.72 0.29
CA ASP A 192 8.04 -22.27 0.23
C ASP A 192 6.68 -21.72 0.70
N GLY A 193 5.82 -22.52 1.30
CA GLY A 193 4.57 -22.12 1.90
C GLY A 193 3.65 -21.31 0.97
N ILE A 194 3.05 -20.26 1.54
CA ILE A 194 2.18 -19.32 0.79
C ILE A 194 2.96 -18.61 -0.31
N TRP A 195 4.21 -18.23 -0.07
CA TRP A 195 5.05 -17.57 -1.07
C TRP A 195 5.16 -18.37 -2.36
N GLY A 196 5.56 -19.64 -2.26
CA GLY A 196 5.72 -20.49 -3.44
C GLY A 196 4.43 -20.59 -4.25
N ARG A 197 3.32 -20.90 -3.57
CA ARG A 197 2.04 -21.08 -4.24
C ARG A 197 1.49 -19.79 -4.86
N TRP A 198 1.62 -18.66 -4.18
CA TRP A 198 1.17 -17.37 -4.71
C TRP A 198 2.08 -16.86 -5.84
N SER A 199 3.36 -17.19 -5.80
CA SER A 199 4.27 -16.93 -6.94
C SER A 199 3.85 -17.67 -8.20
N ASP A 200 3.36 -18.92 -8.10
CA ASP A 200 2.84 -19.67 -9.25
C ASP A 200 1.69 -18.94 -9.94
N TYR A 201 0.79 -18.30 -9.19
CA TYR A 201 -0.27 -17.48 -9.77
C TYR A 201 0.29 -16.30 -10.55
N VAL A 202 1.29 -15.61 -10.01
CA VAL A 202 1.91 -14.47 -10.69
C VAL A 202 2.59 -14.90 -12.00
N PHE A 203 3.41 -15.95 -11.97
CA PHE A 203 4.15 -16.41 -13.13
C PHE A 203 3.28 -17.09 -14.19
N THR A 204 2.10 -17.51 -13.84
CA THR A 204 1.13 -18.09 -14.76
C THR A 204 0.05 -17.12 -15.24
N GLY A 205 0.16 -15.82 -14.93
CA GLY A 205 -0.84 -14.83 -15.33
C GLY A 205 -2.17 -14.92 -14.56
N GLY A 206 -2.14 -15.44 -13.32
CA GLY A 206 -3.28 -15.46 -12.41
C GLY A 206 -3.93 -16.82 -12.20
N HIS A 207 -3.57 -17.87 -12.97
CA HIS A 207 -4.30 -19.14 -12.89
C HIS A 207 -3.67 -20.22 -11.99
N GLY A 208 -2.36 -20.17 -11.73
CA GLY A 208 -1.67 -21.16 -10.87
C GLY A 208 -1.91 -22.62 -11.26
N GLY A 209 -2.20 -22.89 -12.53
CA GLY A 209 -2.53 -24.24 -13.03
C GLY A 209 -4.01 -24.65 -12.84
N ASN A 210 -4.86 -23.85 -12.21
CA ASN A 210 -6.28 -24.16 -12.06
C ASN A 210 -7.04 -23.95 -13.37
N LYS A 211 -7.87 -24.93 -13.79
CA LYS A 211 -8.58 -24.91 -15.08
C LYS A 211 -9.60 -23.77 -15.19
N ALA A 212 -10.37 -23.51 -14.14
CA ALA A 212 -11.41 -22.47 -14.17
C ALA A 212 -10.79 -21.07 -14.23
N LEU A 213 -9.76 -20.81 -13.41
CA LEU A 213 -9.01 -19.54 -13.46
C LEU A 213 -8.29 -19.37 -14.80
N LYS A 214 -7.74 -20.47 -15.35
CA LYS A 214 -7.08 -20.47 -16.65
C LYS A 214 -8.03 -20.05 -17.77
N SER A 215 -9.24 -20.61 -17.81
CA SER A 215 -10.26 -20.23 -18.77
C SER A 215 -10.61 -18.74 -18.72
N LEU A 216 -10.62 -18.12 -17.53
CA LEU A 216 -10.88 -16.68 -17.38
C LEU A 216 -9.70 -15.83 -17.88
N THR A 217 -8.46 -16.22 -17.55
CA THR A 217 -7.26 -15.42 -17.84
C THR A 217 -6.73 -15.60 -19.27
N GLU A 218 -6.94 -16.76 -19.91
CA GLU A 218 -6.53 -16.99 -21.31
C GLU A 218 -7.32 -16.14 -22.31
N HIS A 219 -8.61 -15.95 -22.07
CA HIS A 219 -9.45 -15.13 -22.95
C HIS A 219 -9.24 -13.61 -22.71
N PHE A 220 -8.86 -13.23 -21.50
CA PHE A 220 -8.63 -11.84 -21.11
C PHE A 220 -7.40 -11.75 -20.21
N PRO A 221 -6.19 -11.48 -20.76
CA PRO A 221 -4.94 -11.46 -19.99
C PRO A 221 -4.95 -10.54 -18.78
N GLU A 222 -5.69 -9.41 -18.85
CA GLU A 222 -5.84 -8.46 -17.74
C GLU A 222 -6.90 -8.90 -16.69
N TYR A 223 -7.59 -10.04 -16.91
CA TYR A 223 -8.65 -10.48 -16.01
C TYR A 223 -8.18 -10.74 -14.61
N ALA A 224 -6.96 -11.22 -14.44
CA ALA A 224 -6.34 -11.48 -13.15
C ALA A 224 -6.30 -10.23 -12.24
N ASN A 225 -6.37 -9.02 -12.79
CA ASN A 225 -6.43 -7.78 -12.01
C ASN A 225 -7.68 -7.68 -11.12
N ASN A 226 -8.72 -8.50 -11.39
CA ASN A 226 -9.89 -8.62 -10.53
C ASN A 226 -9.68 -9.54 -9.32
N PHE A 227 -8.58 -10.30 -9.27
CA PHE A 227 -8.34 -11.26 -8.21
C PHE A 227 -7.78 -10.59 -6.95
N ARG A 228 -8.29 -11.04 -5.80
CA ARG A 228 -7.80 -10.68 -4.47
C ARG A 228 -7.41 -11.95 -3.72
N PHE A 229 -6.26 -11.92 -3.09
CA PHE A 229 -5.66 -13.04 -2.36
C PHE A 229 -5.74 -12.79 -0.86
N SER A 230 -6.25 -13.75 -0.10
CA SER A 230 -6.33 -13.69 1.36
C SER A 230 -6.08 -15.06 1.98
N ILE A 231 -5.66 -15.11 3.24
CA ILE A 231 -5.42 -16.35 3.97
C ILE A 231 -6.63 -16.65 4.87
N LEU A 232 -7.21 -17.84 4.71
CA LEU A 232 -8.34 -18.31 5.51
C LEU A 232 -7.91 -19.00 6.79
N MET A 233 -6.79 -19.72 6.72
CA MET A 233 -6.28 -20.51 7.84
C MET A 233 -4.78 -20.73 7.73
N LEU A 234 -4.05 -20.51 8.80
CA LEU A 234 -2.66 -20.91 8.93
C LEU A 234 -2.57 -22.41 9.28
N LEU A 235 -1.61 -23.08 8.67
CA LEU A 235 -1.34 -24.48 8.90
C LEU A 235 0.06 -24.67 9.50
N PRO A 236 0.27 -25.64 10.40
CA PRO A 236 1.59 -25.97 10.94
C PRO A 236 2.58 -26.30 9.82
N LYS A 237 3.86 -25.96 10.00
CA LYS A 237 4.91 -26.33 9.04
C LYS A 237 5.04 -27.84 8.84
N THR A 238 4.72 -28.61 9.86
CA THR A 238 4.78 -30.08 9.88
C THR A 238 3.57 -30.75 9.25
N ILE A 239 2.57 -29.98 8.78
CA ILE A 239 1.35 -30.54 8.19
C ILE A 239 1.68 -31.40 6.96
N THR A 240 1.04 -32.54 6.84
CA THR A 240 1.15 -33.40 5.67
C THR A 240 0.29 -32.86 4.52
N PRO A 241 0.62 -33.22 3.26
CA PRO A 241 -0.20 -32.84 2.12
C PRO A 241 -1.66 -33.29 2.26
N GLU A 242 -1.90 -34.51 2.75
CA GLU A 242 -3.23 -35.09 2.95
C GLU A 242 -4.05 -34.29 3.97
N GLU A 243 -3.42 -33.88 5.06
CA GLU A 243 -4.07 -33.06 6.09
C GLU A 243 -4.39 -31.66 5.57
N ALA A 244 -3.48 -31.06 4.81
CA ALA A 244 -3.69 -29.75 4.19
C ALA A 244 -4.85 -29.78 3.18
N ILE A 245 -4.91 -30.82 2.35
CA ILE A 245 -6.01 -31.03 1.41
C ILE A 245 -7.35 -31.24 2.13
N LYS A 246 -7.38 -31.95 3.26
CA LYS A 246 -8.60 -32.07 4.08
C LYS A 246 -9.09 -30.72 4.58
N LYS A 247 -8.18 -29.84 4.99
CA LYS A 247 -8.56 -28.47 5.40
C LYS A 247 -9.06 -27.64 4.22
N GLU A 248 -8.43 -27.76 3.06
CA GLU A 248 -8.89 -27.13 1.83
C GLU A 248 -10.32 -27.58 1.45
N LEU A 249 -10.57 -28.89 1.45
CA LEU A 249 -11.91 -29.46 1.17
C LEU A 249 -12.97 -28.93 2.13
N LEU A 250 -12.65 -28.83 3.42
CA LEU A 250 -13.55 -28.27 4.43
C LEU A 250 -13.95 -26.82 4.11
N PHE A 251 -12.98 -25.99 3.66
CA PHE A 251 -13.28 -24.60 3.27
C PHE A 251 -14.03 -24.52 1.95
N LYS A 252 -13.74 -25.40 0.99
CA LYS A 252 -14.53 -25.53 -0.25
C LYS A 252 -15.98 -25.82 0.03
N GLU A 253 -16.26 -26.74 0.98
CA GLU A 253 -17.61 -27.08 1.42
C GLU A 253 -18.28 -25.90 2.14
N LYS A 254 -17.61 -25.29 3.11
CA LYS A 254 -18.13 -24.15 3.88
C LYS A 254 -18.50 -22.95 3.00
N LEU A 255 -17.71 -22.69 1.95
CA LEU A 255 -17.88 -21.56 1.06
C LEU A 255 -18.65 -21.93 -0.24
N GLY A 256 -19.00 -23.19 -0.42
CA GLY A 256 -19.75 -23.68 -1.59
C GLY A 256 -18.99 -23.52 -2.91
N THR A 257 -17.64 -23.45 -2.88
CA THR A 257 -16.86 -23.08 -4.06
C THR A 257 -16.79 -24.15 -5.15
N ASN A 258 -17.13 -25.39 -4.84
CA ASN A 258 -17.27 -26.45 -5.82
C ASN A 258 -18.56 -26.33 -6.63
N SER A 259 -19.65 -25.80 -6.02
CA SER A 259 -20.97 -25.69 -6.66
C SER A 259 -21.21 -24.31 -7.24
N PHE A 260 -20.72 -23.26 -6.58
CA PHE A 260 -21.02 -21.87 -6.89
C PHE A 260 -19.77 -21.01 -7.08
N GLY A 261 -18.59 -21.64 -7.18
CA GLY A 261 -17.31 -20.93 -7.27
C GLY A 261 -16.42 -21.43 -8.41
N LEU A 262 -15.13 -21.22 -8.27
CA LEU A 262 -14.08 -21.51 -9.26
C LEU A 262 -13.30 -22.80 -8.95
N ASN A 263 -13.70 -23.57 -7.93
CA ASN A 263 -13.15 -24.89 -7.71
C ASN A 263 -13.90 -25.90 -8.59
N SER A 264 -13.15 -26.63 -9.41
CA SER A 264 -13.66 -27.77 -10.17
C SER A 264 -13.00 -29.04 -9.62
N ASN A 265 -13.79 -29.91 -9.08
CA ASN A 265 -13.38 -31.31 -8.82
C ASN A 265 -14.20 -32.24 -9.63
#